data_aee9be5340eeebd97ea928d3d3af1fdb
#
_entry.id   aee9be5340eeebd97ea928d3d3af1fdb
#
_cell.length_a   1.000
_cell.length_b   1.000
_cell.length_c   1.000
_cell.angle_alpha   90.00
_cell.angle_beta   90.00
_cell.angle_gamma   90.00
#
_symmetry.space_group_name_H-M   'P 1'
#
loop_
_entity.id
_entity.type
_entity.pdbx_description
1 polymer ?
#
loop_
_entity_poly.entity_id
_entity_poly.type
_entity_poly.pdbx_seq_one_letter_code
_entity_poly.pdbx_strand_id
1 'polypeptide(L)'
;MNRRSGILIAIGFLIVIGVITGFVIMNKGGDSDSQTKLANSETGTQLWTCGMDPDVIAHEPGNCPKCGMKLVPVKNTGVGSSTMSSMNNDKSSKSKTQNEKERKILYWQAPMDPTEIYDHSGKSKMGMDLIPVYADQTSSGPAGTVTIDPATVQNMGVLYTTVKRMNFNRDVRAVGMVKYNEEKLYTVNTKISGWIEKLYVDYTGQEVKKGQPLLEIYSPDLVTTQEEYLLALNNKKAVSQSSFASIRDGAESLLNSTRQRLNYWDIPASEIERLESTGKVRKNLQLNAPASGVVTHKNAVEGLHVNAGMDLYKIADLSTVWVEASIYDYELPWVQKGQEAKADLSYLPEKSYQGKISYIYPYLDEKSRTVTIRLAFTNPDLELKPGMYANVYIKGKTIPDALVIPNEAIIRSGVRNVVFVARGDGRFEPREIKIGEEGGPNNQYVRVVSGLLENEKIVTSAQFMLDSESRLQEAIQKMLADRQSQTRPMETPDKKMQKNMPEMKDGGKMQNMDQQQENDQHDQNMQM
;
A
#
# COMPACT_ATOMS: atom_id res chain seq x y z
N MET A 1 -6.94 -33.88 -38.48
CA MET A 1 -5.76 -33.83 -37.59
C MET A 1 -4.51 -34.00 -38.44
N ASN A 2 -3.79 -32.91 -38.69
CA ASN A 2 -2.74 -32.81 -39.68
C ASN A 2 -1.38 -33.25 -39.12
N ARG A 3 -0.79 -34.27 -39.74
CA ARG A 3 0.56 -34.83 -39.47
C ARG A 3 1.71 -33.81 -39.58
N ARG A 4 1.49 -32.59 -40.06
CA ARG A 4 2.50 -31.54 -40.23
C ARG A 4 2.83 -30.70 -39.00
N SER A 5 1.94 -30.66 -37.98
CA SER A 5 2.19 -29.91 -36.75
C SER A 5 3.10 -30.63 -35.73
N GLY A 6 3.24 -31.97 -35.81
CA GLY A 6 4.10 -32.75 -34.91
C GLY A 6 5.60 -32.64 -35.20
N ILE A 7 5.95 -32.35 -36.44
CA ILE A 7 7.37 -32.29 -36.89
C ILE A 7 8.03 -30.96 -36.49
N LEU A 8 7.27 -29.86 -36.47
CA LEU A 8 7.78 -28.54 -36.05
C LEU A 8 8.06 -28.45 -34.55
N ILE A 9 7.31 -29.18 -33.70
CA ILE A 9 7.54 -29.22 -32.24
C ILE A 9 8.77 -30.07 -31.90
N ALA A 10 9.05 -31.14 -32.64
CA ALA A 10 10.24 -32.00 -32.44
C ALA A 10 11.55 -31.28 -32.81
N ILE A 11 11.55 -30.45 -33.86
CA ILE A 11 12.71 -29.66 -34.27
C ILE A 11 13.02 -28.53 -33.27
N GLY A 12 12.01 -27.89 -32.70
CA GLY A 12 12.17 -26.87 -31.64
C GLY A 12 12.84 -27.42 -30.38
N PHE A 13 12.50 -28.65 -29.98
CA PHE A 13 13.08 -29.30 -28.80
C PHE A 13 14.55 -29.72 -28.95
N LEU A 14 14.95 -30.13 -30.14
CA LEU A 14 16.34 -30.48 -30.46
C LEU A 14 17.27 -29.26 -30.50
N ILE A 15 16.80 -28.11 -30.92
CA ILE A 15 17.60 -26.87 -30.93
C ILE A 15 17.85 -26.36 -29.49
N VAL A 16 16.85 -26.47 -28.57
CA VAL A 16 17.01 -26.07 -27.17
C VAL A 16 18.00 -26.97 -26.41
N ILE A 17 18.02 -28.28 -26.69
CA ILE A 17 18.97 -29.21 -26.06
C ILE A 17 20.39 -28.99 -26.60
N GLY A 18 20.57 -28.61 -27.87
CA GLY A 18 21.86 -28.28 -28.46
C GLY A 18 22.52 -27.03 -27.87
N VAL A 19 21.74 -26.00 -27.48
CA VAL A 19 22.26 -24.77 -26.87
C VAL A 19 22.66 -24.97 -25.40
N ILE A 20 21.98 -25.87 -24.68
CA ILE A 20 22.28 -26.16 -23.25
C ILE A 20 23.56 -27.03 -23.16
N THR A 21 23.79 -27.97 -24.05
CA THR A 21 25.02 -28.80 -24.09
C THR A 21 26.24 -28.04 -24.58
N GLY A 22 26.10 -27.03 -25.44
CA GLY A 22 27.20 -26.17 -25.91
C GLY A 22 27.74 -25.24 -24.81
N PHE A 23 26.91 -24.82 -23.84
CA PHE A 23 27.31 -23.94 -22.75
C PHE A 23 28.08 -24.66 -21.61
N VAL A 24 27.92 -25.98 -21.47
CA VAL A 24 28.58 -26.77 -20.42
C VAL A 24 30.02 -27.22 -20.83
N ILE A 25 30.34 -27.21 -22.12
CA ILE A 25 31.67 -27.69 -22.61
C ILE A 25 32.72 -26.56 -22.69
N MET A 26 32.31 -25.26 -22.59
CA MET A 26 33.23 -24.12 -22.70
C MET A 26 33.83 -23.63 -21.39
N ASN A 27 33.60 -24.30 -20.24
CA ASN A 27 34.07 -23.85 -18.94
C ASN A 27 34.99 -24.87 -18.22
N LYS A 28 35.81 -25.60 -18.97
CA LYS A 28 36.91 -26.41 -18.40
C LYS A 28 38.16 -26.26 -19.25
N GLY A 29 39.13 -25.52 -18.72
CA GLY A 29 40.46 -25.51 -19.26
C GLY A 29 41.32 -24.34 -18.82
N GLY A 30 42.33 -24.62 -18.01
CA GLY A 30 43.50 -23.81 -17.91
C GLY A 30 44.10 -23.60 -16.55
N ASP A 31 44.66 -24.61 -15.93
CA ASP A 31 45.76 -24.52 -14.97
C ASP A 31 47.05 -24.13 -15.69
N SER A 32 47.86 -23.30 -15.02
CA SER A 32 49.35 -23.45 -14.92
C SER A 32 49.93 -22.19 -14.34
N ASP A 33 50.48 -22.31 -13.17
CA ASP A 33 51.89 -22.48 -12.80
C ASP A 33 52.68 -21.20 -12.64
N SER A 34 53.13 -21.05 -11.36
CA SER A 34 54.48 -20.73 -10.86
C SER A 34 55.18 -19.48 -11.34
N GLN A 35 55.48 -18.58 -10.41
CA GLN A 35 56.84 -18.37 -9.95
C GLN A 35 56.97 -17.42 -8.78
N THR A 36 57.62 -17.95 -7.78
CA THR A 36 58.30 -17.40 -6.61
C THR A 36 59.19 -16.20 -6.92
N LYS A 37 59.12 -15.12 -6.14
CA LYS A 37 60.33 -14.42 -5.67
C LYS A 37 60.10 -13.71 -4.35
N LEU A 38 61.06 -13.91 -3.49
CA LEU A 38 61.27 -13.53 -2.14
C LEU A 38 61.46 -12.02 -1.90
N ALA A 39 61.11 -11.65 -0.68
CA ALA A 39 61.76 -10.68 0.22
C ALA A 39 61.31 -9.21 0.10
N ASN A 40 60.61 -8.72 1.10
CA ASN A 40 61.23 -7.95 2.15
C ASN A 40 60.25 -7.76 3.32
N SER A 41 60.73 -8.09 4.49
CA SER A 41 60.11 -7.87 5.78
C SER A 41 60.08 -6.40 6.12
N GLU A 42 58.90 -5.80 6.21
CA GLU A 42 58.65 -4.65 7.04
C GLU A 42 57.43 -4.93 7.88
N THR A 43 57.62 -4.97 9.19
CA THR A 43 56.66 -5.25 10.24
C THR A 43 55.67 -4.09 10.38
N GLY A 44 54.69 -4.07 9.50
CA GLY A 44 53.45 -3.32 9.67
C GLY A 44 52.32 -4.33 9.63
N THR A 45 51.59 -4.51 10.72
CA THR A 45 50.46 -5.44 10.81
C THR A 45 49.40 -5.00 9.83
N GLN A 46 49.37 -5.58 8.64
CA GLN A 46 48.38 -5.30 7.60
C GLN A 46 47.07 -6.01 7.98
N LEU A 47 46.00 -5.24 8.04
CA LEU A 47 44.65 -5.77 8.28
C LEU A 47 43.99 -6.16 6.98
N TRP A 48 43.19 -7.23 7.03
CA TRP A 48 42.45 -7.78 5.91
C TRP A 48 40.96 -7.79 6.21
N THR A 49 40.11 -7.41 5.28
CA THR A 49 38.65 -7.36 5.45
C THR A 49 37.92 -8.04 4.30
N CYS A 50 36.67 -8.41 4.55
CA CYS A 50 35.78 -8.97 3.52
C CYS A 50 35.05 -7.85 2.78
N GLY A 51 35.08 -7.88 1.44
CA GLY A 51 34.38 -6.87 0.62
C GLY A 51 32.86 -6.88 0.73
N MET A 52 32.23 -7.98 1.25
CA MET A 52 30.78 -8.07 1.46
C MET A 52 30.35 -7.97 2.92
N ASP A 53 31.24 -8.27 3.87
CA ASP A 53 30.97 -8.18 5.31
C ASP A 53 32.14 -7.46 5.97
N PRO A 54 32.11 -6.13 6.07
CA PRO A 54 33.21 -5.32 6.61
C PRO A 54 33.51 -5.59 8.09
N ASP A 55 32.59 -6.22 8.83
CA ASP A 55 32.78 -6.61 10.23
C ASP A 55 33.74 -7.79 10.39
N VAL A 56 34.10 -8.46 9.29
CA VAL A 56 35.08 -9.54 9.27
C VAL A 56 36.44 -8.96 8.97
N ILE A 57 37.27 -8.84 10.03
CA ILE A 57 38.64 -8.37 9.93
C ILE A 57 39.60 -9.46 10.44
N ALA A 58 40.64 -9.72 9.65
CA ALA A 58 41.70 -10.69 9.98
C ALA A 58 43.08 -10.05 9.91
N HIS A 59 44.02 -10.61 10.67
CA HIS A 59 45.41 -10.18 10.69
C HIS A 59 46.28 -10.89 9.65
N GLU A 60 45.69 -11.91 8.97
CA GLU A 60 46.36 -12.72 7.95
C GLU A 60 45.51 -12.82 6.70
N PRO A 61 46.14 -12.97 5.53
CA PRO A 61 45.39 -13.18 4.28
C PRO A 61 44.70 -14.56 4.30
N GLY A 62 43.43 -14.58 3.96
CA GLY A 62 42.64 -15.81 3.99
C GLY A 62 41.25 -15.64 3.33
N ASN A 63 40.38 -16.60 3.57
CA ASN A 63 38.99 -16.53 3.12
C ASN A 63 38.09 -16.09 4.29
N CYS A 64 37.06 -15.31 3.96
CA CYS A 64 36.07 -14.86 4.92
C CYS A 64 35.30 -16.06 5.52
N PRO A 65 35.25 -16.21 6.85
CA PRO A 65 34.56 -17.33 7.50
C PRO A 65 33.02 -17.31 7.31
N LYS A 66 32.45 -16.16 6.94
CA LYS A 66 31.01 -16.01 6.73
C LYS A 66 30.58 -16.25 5.27
N CYS A 67 31.35 -15.79 4.29
CA CYS A 67 30.96 -15.84 2.88
C CYS A 67 31.91 -16.60 1.97
N GLY A 68 33.08 -17.07 2.48
CA GLY A 68 34.07 -17.85 1.71
C GLY A 68 34.93 -17.06 0.73
N MET A 69 34.71 -15.76 0.53
CA MET A 69 35.49 -14.92 -0.40
C MET A 69 36.86 -14.54 0.18
N LYS A 70 37.83 -14.30 -0.72
CA LYS A 70 39.17 -13.83 -0.30
C LYS A 70 39.09 -12.48 0.36
N LEU A 71 39.78 -12.33 1.50
CA LEU A 71 39.94 -11.07 2.21
C LEU A 71 40.87 -10.14 1.41
N VAL A 72 40.57 -8.84 1.43
CA VAL A 72 41.38 -7.80 0.77
C VAL A 72 42.12 -6.94 1.80
N PRO A 73 43.36 -6.53 1.48
CA PRO A 73 44.16 -5.72 2.42
C PRO A 73 43.57 -4.31 2.56
N VAL A 74 43.47 -3.82 3.78
CA VAL A 74 43.11 -2.44 4.10
C VAL A 74 44.27 -1.52 3.76
N LYS A 75 44.15 -0.64 2.77
CA LYS A 75 45.16 0.35 2.42
C LYS A 75 45.12 1.50 3.43
N ASN A 76 46.15 1.60 4.27
CA ASN A 76 46.39 2.79 5.09
C ASN A 76 46.89 3.92 4.19
N THR A 77 46.04 4.87 3.86
CA THR A 77 46.49 6.15 3.29
C THR A 77 47.03 7.01 4.42
N GLY A 78 48.31 7.23 4.39
CA GLY A 78 49.18 7.72 5.43
C GLY A 78 48.79 9.03 6.11
N VAL A 79 49.02 9.03 7.39
CA VAL A 79 49.23 10.26 8.17
C VAL A 79 50.71 10.39 8.40
N GLY A 80 51.28 11.48 7.85
CA GLY A 80 52.69 11.81 7.97
C GLY A 80 53.11 12.00 9.41
N SER A 81 54.20 11.32 9.73
CA SER A 81 54.99 11.47 10.95
C SER A 81 55.71 12.82 10.93
N SER A 82 55.50 13.67 11.92
CA SER A 82 56.40 14.74 12.27
C SER A 82 56.76 14.68 13.76
N THR A 83 57.99 14.25 13.95
CA THR A 83 58.97 14.42 15.03
C THR A 83 58.52 15.06 16.33
N MET A 84 58.76 14.26 17.38
CA MET A 84 58.88 14.66 18.78
C MET A 84 60.08 15.62 18.98
N SER A 85 59.85 16.68 19.77
CA SER A 85 60.87 17.28 20.60
C SER A 85 60.33 17.52 22.00
N SER A 86 61.01 16.95 22.95
CA SER A 86 60.83 17.08 24.38
C SER A 86 61.01 18.52 24.85
N MET A 87 60.25 18.97 25.83
CA MET A 87 60.76 19.56 27.06
C MET A 87 59.67 19.91 28.06
N ASN A 88 59.85 19.30 29.21
CA ASN A 88 59.63 19.70 30.59
C ASN A 88 58.69 20.83 31.03
N ASN A 89 57.81 20.43 31.94
CA ASN A 89 57.57 21.00 33.30
C ASN A 89 57.30 22.50 33.46
N ASP A 90 56.17 22.91 33.90
CA ASP A 90 55.89 23.32 35.29
C ASP A 90 54.49 23.95 35.44
N LYS A 91 53.82 23.54 36.50
CA LYS A 91 52.87 24.21 37.38
C LYS A 91 52.09 25.45 36.92
N SER A 92 50.84 25.38 37.26
CA SER A 92 50.04 26.40 37.94
C SER A 92 49.03 27.21 37.12
N SER A 93 47.76 26.94 37.45
CA SER A 93 46.67 27.88 37.69
C SER A 93 46.29 28.93 36.63
N LYS A 94 45.03 28.85 36.29
CA LYS A 94 44.14 29.98 36.00
C LYS A 94 44.55 30.96 34.92
N SER A 95 44.00 30.80 33.74
CA SER A 95 43.30 31.91 33.12
C SER A 95 42.32 31.38 32.04
N LYS A 96 41.04 31.59 32.29
CA LYS A 96 40.01 31.66 31.29
C LYS A 96 40.36 32.76 30.30
N THR A 97 39.96 32.51 29.05
CA THR A 97 39.64 33.50 28.03
C THR A 97 40.78 33.83 27.05
N GLN A 98 40.65 33.29 25.88
CA GLN A 98 40.72 33.94 24.55
C GLN A 98 41.29 32.98 23.51
N ASN A 99 40.38 32.35 22.81
CA ASN A 99 40.36 32.09 21.36
C ASN A 99 39.17 31.17 21.02
N GLU A 100 37.96 31.62 21.27
CA GLU A 100 36.81 31.17 20.53
C GLU A 100 36.86 31.82 19.16
N LYS A 101 37.64 31.26 18.23
CA LYS A 101 37.28 31.35 16.82
C LYS A 101 35.85 30.84 16.74
N GLU A 102 34.95 31.66 16.19
CA GLU A 102 33.55 31.33 15.95
C GLU A 102 33.48 29.97 15.24
N ARG A 103 33.28 28.91 16.02
CA ARG A 103 33.09 27.57 15.49
C ARG A 103 31.69 27.55 14.88
N LYS A 104 31.58 27.33 13.58
CA LYS A 104 30.31 27.23 12.89
C LYS A 104 29.57 25.97 13.35
N ILE A 105 28.42 26.17 14.04
CA ILE A 105 27.51 25.09 14.41
C ILE A 105 26.79 24.63 13.14
N LEU A 106 26.78 23.35 12.87
CA LEU A 106 26.09 22.76 11.73
C LEU A 106 24.61 22.47 12.06
N TYR A 107 24.37 21.86 13.20
CA TYR A 107 23.04 21.54 13.72
C TYR A 107 23.11 21.17 15.21
N TRP A 108 21.96 21.02 15.82
CA TRP A 108 21.80 20.59 17.21
C TRP A 108 21.17 19.20 17.23
N GLN A 109 21.66 18.30 18.11
CA GLN A 109 21.23 16.90 18.15
C GLN A 109 20.84 16.50 19.57
N ALA A 110 19.81 15.63 19.69
CA ALA A 110 19.43 15.05 20.97
C ALA A 110 20.44 13.98 21.43
N PRO A 111 20.80 13.92 22.74
CA PRO A 111 21.79 12.96 23.24
C PRO A 111 21.40 11.49 23.08
N MET A 112 20.11 11.18 23.13
CA MET A 112 19.58 9.80 23.13
C MET A 112 19.01 9.35 21.79
N ASP A 113 18.63 10.27 20.90
CA ASP A 113 18.10 9.96 19.56
C ASP A 113 18.90 10.70 18.48
N PRO A 114 19.84 10.04 17.80
CA PRO A 114 20.67 10.64 16.76
C PRO A 114 19.86 11.19 15.57
N THR A 115 18.62 10.76 15.39
CA THR A 115 17.75 11.23 14.31
C THR A 115 16.96 12.50 14.68
N GLU A 116 17.00 12.91 15.95
CA GLU A 116 16.35 14.13 16.42
C GLU A 116 17.34 15.30 16.33
N ILE A 117 17.27 16.05 15.21
CA ILE A 117 18.13 17.19 14.90
C ILE A 117 17.31 18.47 14.73
N TYR A 118 17.96 19.62 15.08
CA TYR A 118 17.36 20.96 15.02
C TYR A 118 18.39 21.96 14.46
N ASP A 119 17.90 23.05 13.91
CA ASP A 119 18.69 24.17 13.42
C ASP A 119 19.03 25.21 14.50
N HIS A 120 18.46 25.06 15.70
CA HIS A 120 18.58 25.98 16.84
C HIS A 120 18.84 25.23 18.16
N SER A 121 19.35 25.94 19.16
CA SER A 121 19.53 25.45 20.52
C SER A 121 18.17 25.28 21.21
N GLY A 122 18.05 24.26 22.06
CA GLY A 122 16.78 24.03 22.80
C GLY A 122 16.78 22.70 23.53
N LYS A 123 15.60 22.17 23.78
CA LYS A 123 15.41 20.87 24.40
C LYS A 123 14.82 19.88 23.42
N SER A 124 15.25 18.62 23.54
CA SER A 124 14.67 17.50 22.81
C SER A 124 13.21 17.24 23.23
N LYS A 125 12.49 16.41 22.48
CA LYS A 125 11.15 15.96 22.83
C LYS A 125 11.06 15.28 24.20
N MET A 126 12.18 14.73 24.67
CA MET A 126 12.30 14.11 25.99
C MET A 126 12.79 15.09 27.08
N GLY A 127 12.88 16.39 26.79
CA GLY A 127 13.24 17.45 27.74
C GLY A 127 14.73 17.61 28.04
N MET A 128 15.62 16.86 27.37
CA MET A 128 17.08 16.97 27.52
C MET A 128 17.63 18.11 26.65
N ASP A 129 18.72 18.74 27.09
CA ASP A 129 19.38 19.80 26.34
C ASP A 129 20.04 19.24 25.08
N LEU A 130 19.89 19.96 23.96
CA LEU A 130 20.48 19.58 22.69
C LEU A 130 21.99 19.86 22.69
N ILE A 131 22.74 18.99 22.04
CA ILE A 131 24.22 19.11 21.91
C ILE A 131 24.54 19.73 20.56
N PRO A 132 25.34 20.82 20.50
CA PRO A 132 25.77 21.44 19.25
C PRO A 132 26.81 20.56 18.53
N VAL A 133 26.63 20.35 17.24
CA VAL A 133 27.58 19.69 16.36
C VAL A 133 28.31 20.76 15.55
N TYR A 134 29.63 20.87 15.72
CA TYR A 134 30.46 21.90 15.09
C TYR A 134 31.14 21.42 13.81
N ALA A 135 31.33 22.34 12.85
CA ALA A 135 32.03 22.05 11.60
C ALA A 135 33.48 21.60 11.78
N ASP A 136 34.16 22.03 12.87
CA ASP A 136 35.56 21.71 13.15
C ASP A 136 35.76 20.35 13.86
N GLN A 137 34.71 19.80 14.45
CA GLN A 137 34.74 18.43 14.99
C GLN A 137 34.73 17.36 13.89
N THR A 138 34.63 17.77 12.65
CA THR A 138 34.58 16.93 11.46
C THR A 138 35.94 16.50 10.90
N SER A 139 37.08 16.79 11.57
CA SER A 139 38.32 16.00 11.38
C SER A 139 38.28 14.66 12.13
N SER A 140 37.32 14.50 13.04
CA SER A 140 36.81 13.24 13.61
C SER A 140 35.26 13.33 13.66
N GLY A 141 34.65 13.39 12.51
CA GLY A 141 33.18 13.53 12.36
C GLY A 141 32.39 12.41 13.02
N PRO A 142 31.05 12.45 12.97
CA PRO A 142 30.23 11.33 13.41
C PRO A 142 30.77 10.03 12.84
N ALA A 143 30.79 8.97 13.64
CA ALA A 143 31.35 7.67 13.24
C ALA A 143 30.88 7.31 11.84
N GLY A 144 31.81 7.03 10.92
CA GLY A 144 31.49 6.68 9.53
C GLY A 144 31.52 7.83 8.51
N THR A 145 31.88 9.06 8.89
CA THR A 145 32.06 10.13 7.89
C THR A 145 33.18 9.76 6.90
N VAL A 146 32.85 9.76 5.61
CA VAL A 146 33.76 9.42 4.52
C VAL A 146 34.30 10.69 3.88
N THR A 147 35.63 10.75 3.70
CA THR A 147 36.24 11.80 2.88
C THR A 147 36.84 11.17 1.64
N ILE A 148 36.36 11.60 0.48
CA ILE A 148 36.78 11.09 -0.82
C ILE A 148 37.37 12.25 -1.62
N ASP A 149 38.49 11.96 -2.28
CA ASP A 149 39.16 12.93 -3.16
C ASP A 149 38.19 13.42 -4.26
N PRO A 150 38.13 14.74 -4.55
CA PRO A 150 37.19 15.30 -5.53
C PRO A 150 37.26 14.66 -6.94
N ALA A 151 38.46 14.26 -7.37
CA ALA A 151 38.62 13.56 -8.64
C ALA A 151 37.94 12.17 -8.64
N THR A 152 38.03 11.45 -7.53
CA THR A 152 37.37 10.18 -7.31
C THR A 152 35.84 10.37 -7.23
N VAL A 153 35.34 11.38 -6.54
CA VAL A 153 33.90 11.72 -6.47
C VAL A 153 33.33 11.96 -7.88
N GLN A 154 34.07 12.70 -8.71
CA GLN A 154 33.69 12.96 -10.09
C GLN A 154 33.67 11.68 -10.94
N ASN A 155 34.68 10.83 -10.78
CA ASN A 155 34.76 9.55 -11.51
C ASN A 155 33.67 8.57 -11.08
N MET A 156 33.22 8.60 -9.83
CA MET A 156 32.12 7.79 -9.30
C MET A 156 30.75 8.27 -9.80
N GLY A 157 30.64 9.44 -10.42
CA GLY A 157 29.37 10.00 -10.90
C GLY A 157 28.39 10.32 -9.78
N VAL A 158 28.89 10.84 -8.66
CA VAL A 158 28.03 11.19 -7.52
C VAL A 158 27.09 12.33 -7.88
N LEU A 159 25.78 12.06 -7.85
CA LEU A 159 24.74 13.07 -8.05
C LEU A 159 24.19 13.54 -6.70
N TYR A 160 23.80 14.79 -6.67
CA TYR A 160 23.28 15.43 -5.47
C TYR A 160 21.87 15.97 -5.71
N THR A 161 21.05 15.90 -4.69
CA THR A 161 19.76 16.62 -4.64
C THR A 161 19.69 17.42 -3.35
N THR A 162 18.78 18.39 -3.32
CA THR A 162 18.52 19.19 -2.13
C THR A 162 17.25 18.70 -1.44
N VAL A 163 17.29 18.57 -0.13
CA VAL A 163 16.12 18.29 0.70
C VAL A 163 15.16 19.47 0.60
N LYS A 164 13.91 19.22 0.19
CA LYS A 164 12.91 20.25 -0.09
C LYS A 164 11.64 20.02 0.71
N ARG A 165 10.93 21.11 0.98
CA ARG A 165 9.54 21.05 1.43
C ARG A 165 8.60 21.19 0.24
N MET A 166 7.58 20.34 0.19
CA MET A 166 6.56 20.40 -0.84
C MET A 166 5.23 19.84 -0.34
N ASN A 167 4.17 20.18 -1.06
CA ASN A 167 2.89 19.52 -0.85
C ASN A 167 3.02 18.06 -1.29
N PHE A 168 2.91 17.16 -0.34
CA PHE A 168 3.13 15.74 -0.53
C PHE A 168 1.78 15.00 -0.56
N ASN A 169 1.57 14.21 -1.58
CA ASN A 169 0.42 13.32 -1.71
C ASN A 169 0.90 11.95 -2.19
N ARG A 170 0.11 10.94 -1.92
CA ARG A 170 0.31 9.60 -2.47
C ARG A 170 -0.78 9.35 -3.51
N ASP A 171 -0.38 9.05 -4.73
CA ASP A 171 -1.30 8.61 -5.76
C ASP A 171 -1.57 7.10 -5.57
N VAL A 172 -2.82 6.77 -5.30
CA VAL A 172 -3.27 5.37 -5.17
C VAL A 172 -3.71 4.89 -6.55
N ARG A 173 -3.13 3.78 -6.99
CA ARG A 173 -3.45 3.14 -8.25
C ARG A 173 -4.09 1.78 -7.98
N ALA A 174 -5.30 1.60 -8.49
CA ALA A 174 -6.08 0.40 -8.30
C ALA A 174 -6.63 -0.12 -9.62
N VAL A 175 -6.87 -1.42 -9.68
CA VAL A 175 -7.64 -2.02 -10.78
C VAL A 175 -9.07 -2.17 -10.30
N GLY A 176 -10.01 -1.70 -11.11
CA GLY A 176 -11.43 -1.81 -10.84
C GLY A 176 -12.20 -2.45 -11.98
N MET A 177 -13.40 -2.91 -11.66
CA MET A 177 -14.35 -3.45 -12.62
C MET A 177 -15.57 -2.54 -12.71
N VAL A 178 -15.99 -2.21 -13.92
CA VAL A 178 -17.23 -1.47 -14.17
C VAL A 178 -18.43 -2.37 -13.81
N LYS A 179 -19.32 -1.84 -12.97
CA LYS A 179 -20.55 -2.49 -12.51
C LYS A 179 -21.78 -1.64 -12.85
N TYR A 180 -22.92 -2.28 -12.86
CA TYR A 180 -24.18 -1.56 -12.91
C TYR A 180 -24.32 -0.65 -11.69
N ASN A 181 -24.94 0.50 -11.86
CA ASN A 181 -25.43 1.27 -10.72
C ASN A 181 -26.67 0.55 -10.17
N GLU A 182 -26.53 -0.09 -9.00
CA GLU A 182 -27.62 -0.88 -8.38
C GLU A 182 -28.82 -0.01 -8.02
N GLU A 183 -28.64 1.29 -7.74
CA GLU A 183 -29.73 2.24 -7.50
C GLU A 183 -30.59 2.50 -8.74
N LYS A 184 -30.06 2.16 -9.92
CA LYS A 184 -30.69 2.33 -11.23
C LYS A 184 -30.95 1.00 -11.95
N LEU A 185 -31.04 -0.07 -11.19
CA LEU A 185 -31.42 -1.39 -11.68
C LEU A 185 -32.88 -1.66 -11.33
N TYR A 186 -33.68 -1.88 -12.32
CA TYR A 186 -35.13 -2.08 -12.19
C TYR A 186 -35.50 -3.50 -12.60
N THR A 187 -36.23 -4.18 -11.74
CA THR A 187 -36.85 -5.48 -12.05
C THR A 187 -38.30 -5.26 -12.42
N VAL A 188 -38.73 -5.83 -13.52
CA VAL A 188 -40.11 -5.84 -13.97
C VAL A 188 -40.69 -7.21 -13.70
N ASN A 189 -41.67 -7.26 -12.83
CA ASN A 189 -42.45 -8.45 -12.51
C ASN A 189 -43.94 -8.17 -12.66
N THR A 190 -44.76 -9.23 -12.67
CA THR A 190 -46.21 -9.11 -12.67
C THR A 190 -46.76 -9.43 -11.29
N LYS A 191 -47.86 -8.74 -10.90
CA LYS A 191 -48.60 -9.02 -9.67
C LYS A 191 -49.77 -9.97 -9.87
N ILE A 192 -50.03 -10.36 -11.11
CA ILE A 192 -51.08 -11.31 -11.49
C ILE A 192 -50.49 -12.50 -12.22
N SER A 193 -51.12 -13.65 -12.11
CA SER A 193 -50.76 -14.83 -12.90
C SER A 193 -51.49 -14.82 -14.24
N GLY A 194 -50.86 -15.39 -15.28
CA GLY A 194 -51.45 -15.40 -16.61
C GLY A 194 -50.51 -15.86 -17.71
N TRP A 195 -50.89 -15.69 -18.95
CA TRP A 195 -50.12 -16.04 -20.14
C TRP A 195 -49.64 -14.79 -20.85
N ILE A 196 -48.37 -14.78 -21.27
CA ILE A 196 -47.83 -13.75 -22.14
C ILE A 196 -48.37 -13.98 -23.54
N GLU A 197 -49.19 -13.06 -24.04
CA GLU A 197 -49.75 -13.16 -25.39
C GLU A 197 -48.91 -12.44 -26.43
N LYS A 198 -48.21 -11.37 -26.04
CA LYS A 198 -47.40 -10.59 -26.98
C LYS A 198 -46.19 -9.99 -26.31
N LEU A 199 -45.04 -10.01 -27.01
CA LEU A 199 -43.82 -9.29 -26.64
C LEU A 199 -43.63 -8.10 -27.58
N TYR A 200 -43.24 -6.94 -27.00
CA TYR A 200 -42.78 -5.76 -27.73
C TYR A 200 -41.28 -5.58 -27.60
N VAL A 201 -40.71 -6.16 -26.53
CA VAL A 201 -39.28 -6.17 -26.24
C VAL A 201 -38.87 -7.64 -26.11
N ASP A 202 -38.17 -8.14 -27.13
CA ASP A 202 -37.97 -9.57 -27.31
C ASP A 202 -36.52 -10.05 -27.22
N TYR A 203 -35.55 -9.15 -27.00
CA TYR A 203 -34.13 -9.51 -26.81
C TYR A 203 -33.43 -8.70 -25.73
N THR A 204 -32.37 -9.28 -25.16
CA THR A 204 -31.46 -8.62 -24.25
C THR A 204 -30.57 -7.64 -25.00
N GLY A 205 -30.23 -6.49 -24.37
CA GLY A 205 -29.50 -5.41 -25.03
C GLY A 205 -30.40 -4.39 -25.72
N GLN A 206 -31.72 -4.61 -25.80
CA GLN A 206 -32.64 -3.65 -26.37
C GLN A 206 -32.80 -2.44 -25.44
N GLU A 207 -32.74 -1.24 -26.01
CA GLU A 207 -33.05 0.00 -25.32
C GLU A 207 -34.55 0.19 -25.17
N VAL A 208 -34.97 0.63 -23.99
CA VAL A 208 -36.37 0.93 -23.67
C VAL A 208 -36.48 2.30 -23.01
N LYS A 209 -37.60 2.96 -23.24
CA LYS A 209 -37.95 4.24 -22.62
C LYS A 209 -38.99 4.03 -21.52
N LYS A 210 -38.95 4.85 -20.47
CA LYS A 210 -39.98 4.83 -19.42
C LYS A 210 -41.37 4.93 -20.02
N GLY A 211 -42.27 4.03 -19.61
CA GLY A 211 -43.66 3.94 -20.13
C GLY A 211 -43.80 3.19 -21.46
N GLN A 212 -42.68 2.75 -22.08
CA GLN A 212 -42.76 1.94 -23.31
C GLN A 212 -43.36 0.57 -23.01
N PRO A 213 -44.27 0.04 -23.85
CA PRO A 213 -44.80 -1.31 -23.72
C PRO A 213 -43.70 -2.35 -23.80
N LEU A 214 -43.70 -3.30 -22.86
CA LEU A 214 -42.76 -4.43 -22.83
C LEU A 214 -43.45 -5.70 -23.32
N LEU A 215 -44.66 -5.99 -22.82
CA LEU A 215 -45.44 -7.16 -23.16
C LEU A 215 -46.91 -6.95 -22.85
N GLU A 216 -47.75 -7.88 -23.34
CA GLU A 216 -49.14 -8.04 -22.94
C GLU A 216 -49.34 -9.39 -22.25
N ILE A 217 -50.06 -9.36 -21.13
CA ILE A 217 -50.43 -10.55 -20.34
C ILE A 217 -51.93 -10.73 -20.32
N TYR A 218 -52.38 -11.94 -20.60
CA TYR A 218 -53.75 -12.38 -20.37
C TYR A 218 -53.84 -13.02 -18.99
N SER A 219 -54.77 -12.53 -18.17
CA SER A 219 -55.04 -13.10 -16.84
C SER A 219 -56.56 -13.31 -16.69
N PRO A 220 -57.01 -14.57 -16.46
CA PRO A 220 -58.41 -14.86 -16.15
C PRO A 220 -58.89 -14.11 -14.91
N ASP A 221 -58.04 -14.05 -13.86
CA ASP A 221 -58.35 -13.37 -12.60
C ASP A 221 -58.61 -11.87 -12.82
N LEU A 222 -57.80 -11.24 -13.69
CA LEU A 222 -57.99 -9.83 -14.04
C LEU A 222 -59.31 -9.61 -14.79
N VAL A 223 -59.66 -10.50 -15.75
CA VAL A 223 -60.91 -10.42 -16.50
C VAL A 223 -62.09 -10.52 -15.54
N THR A 224 -62.11 -11.55 -14.68
CA THR A 224 -63.15 -11.74 -13.66
C THR A 224 -63.27 -10.53 -12.73
N THR A 225 -62.17 -9.99 -12.26
CA THR A 225 -62.21 -8.82 -11.36
C THR A 225 -62.70 -7.56 -12.06
N GLN A 226 -62.40 -7.37 -13.35
CA GLN A 226 -62.98 -6.28 -14.14
C GLN A 226 -64.48 -6.43 -14.31
N GLU A 227 -65.01 -7.67 -14.55
CA GLU A 227 -66.39 -7.96 -14.60
C GLU A 227 -67.12 -7.69 -13.27
N GLU A 228 -66.53 -8.17 -12.17
CA GLU A 228 -67.00 -7.86 -10.80
C GLU A 228 -67.09 -6.36 -10.55
N TYR A 229 -66.03 -5.61 -10.96
CA TYR A 229 -66.00 -4.15 -10.82
C TYR A 229 -67.13 -3.46 -11.60
N LEU A 230 -67.33 -3.83 -12.84
CA LEU A 230 -68.40 -3.29 -13.65
C LEU A 230 -69.79 -3.62 -13.07
N LEU A 231 -69.96 -4.85 -12.55
CA LEU A 231 -71.22 -5.24 -11.87
C LEU A 231 -71.42 -4.37 -10.60
N ALA A 232 -70.43 -4.16 -9.79
CA ALA A 232 -70.47 -3.29 -8.59
C ALA A 232 -70.77 -1.82 -8.95
N LEU A 233 -70.18 -1.32 -10.07
CA LEU A 233 -70.44 0.03 -10.58
C LEU A 233 -71.89 0.20 -11.03
N ASN A 234 -72.45 -0.78 -11.79
CA ASN A 234 -73.80 -0.77 -12.23
C ASN A 234 -74.78 -0.90 -11.05
N ASN A 235 -74.48 -1.74 -10.07
CA ASN A 235 -75.27 -1.86 -8.86
C ASN A 235 -75.29 -0.52 -8.08
N LYS A 236 -74.19 0.14 -7.88
CA LYS A 236 -74.14 1.47 -7.26
C LYS A 236 -75.01 2.48 -7.99
N LYS A 237 -74.96 2.49 -9.35
CA LYS A 237 -75.78 3.37 -10.16
C LYS A 237 -77.26 3.07 -9.96
N ALA A 238 -77.69 1.78 -9.95
CA ALA A 238 -79.06 1.35 -9.79
C ALA A 238 -79.67 1.69 -8.43
N VAL A 239 -78.87 1.56 -7.35
CA VAL A 239 -79.34 1.83 -5.97
C VAL A 239 -79.04 3.25 -5.47
N SER A 240 -78.51 4.12 -6.31
CA SER A 240 -78.13 5.50 -5.96
C SER A 240 -79.27 6.34 -5.38
N GLN A 241 -80.55 6.08 -5.84
CA GLN A 241 -81.73 6.76 -5.40
C GLN A 241 -82.54 5.99 -4.32
N SER A 242 -82.02 4.87 -3.83
CA SER A 242 -82.68 4.11 -2.76
C SER A 242 -82.82 4.96 -1.47
N SER A 243 -83.99 4.87 -0.84
CA SER A 243 -84.29 5.53 0.42
C SER A 243 -83.50 4.92 1.62
N PHE A 244 -83.02 3.70 1.48
CA PHE A 244 -82.28 2.97 2.52
C PHE A 244 -80.77 3.23 2.43
N ALA A 245 -80.19 3.90 3.45
CA ALA A 245 -78.75 4.23 3.51
C ALA A 245 -77.89 2.97 3.48
N SER A 246 -78.26 1.91 4.20
CA SER A 246 -77.52 0.64 4.27
C SER A 246 -77.33 -0.05 2.92
N ILE A 247 -78.29 0.09 2.03
CA ILE A 247 -78.23 -0.47 0.65
C ILE A 247 -77.21 0.34 -0.20
N ARG A 248 -77.25 1.66 -0.09
CA ARG A 248 -76.31 2.55 -0.78
C ARG A 248 -74.87 2.33 -0.30
N ASP A 249 -74.70 2.31 1.04
CA ASP A 249 -73.37 2.12 1.69
C ASP A 249 -72.79 0.75 1.36
N GLY A 250 -73.62 -0.30 1.31
CA GLY A 250 -73.19 -1.65 0.87
C GLY A 250 -72.68 -1.69 -0.56
N ALA A 251 -73.45 -1.02 -1.50
CA ALA A 251 -73.04 -0.95 -2.91
C ALA A 251 -71.74 -0.13 -3.11
N GLU A 252 -71.56 0.93 -2.32
CA GLU A 252 -70.32 1.73 -2.34
C GLU A 252 -69.15 0.96 -1.79
N SER A 253 -69.32 0.25 -0.67
CA SER A 253 -68.30 -0.61 -0.08
C SER A 253 -67.84 -1.70 -1.05
N LEU A 254 -68.78 -2.35 -1.77
CA LEU A 254 -68.45 -3.37 -2.77
C LEU A 254 -67.61 -2.77 -3.93
N LEU A 255 -68.02 -1.60 -4.45
CA LEU A 255 -67.30 -0.93 -5.53
C LEU A 255 -65.89 -0.54 -5.06
N ASN A 256 -65.74 0.01 -3.86
CA ASN A 256 -64.46 0.39 -3.31
C ASN A 256 -63.54 -0.83 -3.11
N SER A 257 -64.07 -1.94 -2.63
CA SER A 257 -63.30 -3.18 -2.43
C SER A 257 -62.79 -3.77 -3.75
N THR A 258 -63.63 -3.82 -4.81
CA THR A 258 -63.21 -4.31 -6.13
C THR A 258 -62.21 -3.35 -6.80
N ARG A 259 -62.40 -2.01 -6.65
CA ARG A 259 -61.42 -1.01 -7.12
C ARG A 259 -60.07 -1.15 -6.41
N GLN A 260 -60.12 -1.39 -5.11
CA GLN A 260 -58.89 -1.58 -4.31
C GLN A 260 -58.11 -2.84 -4.75
N ARG A 261 -58.82 -3.94 -5.11
CA ARG A 261 -58.17 -5.14 -5.63
C ARG A 261 -57.45 -4.85 -6.95
N LEU A 262 -58.04 -4.08 -7.88
CA LEU A 262 -57.36 -3.66 -9.12
C LEU A 262 -56.11 -2.80 -8.82
N ASN A 263 -56.20 -1.87 -7.84
CA ASN A 263 -55.07 -1.06 -7.42
C ASN A 263 -53.93 -1.90 -6.81
N TYR A 264 -54.24 -2.96 -6.05
CA TYR A 264 -53.22 -3.87 -5.49
C TYR A 264 -52.45 -4.64 -6.57
N TRP A 265 -53.07 -4.81 -7.76
CA TRP A 265 -52.42 -5.40 -8.92
C TRP A 265 -51.69 -4.39 -9.80
N ASP A 266 -51.52 -3.13 -9.32
CA ASP A 266 -50.92 -2.01 -10.05
C ASP A 266 -51.57 -1.71 -11.39
N ILE A 267 -52.88 -1.96 -11.52
CA ILE A 267 -53.63 -1.56 -12.71
C ILE A 267 -53.63 -0.03 -12.77
N PRO A 268 -53.13 0.59 -13.86
CA PRO A 268 -53.08 2.04 -13.99
C PRO A 268 -54.48 2.68 -13.84
N ALA A 269 -54.54 3.82 -13.15
CA ALA A 269 -55.80 4.55 -12.97
C ALA A 269 -56.49 4.85 -14.29
N SER A 270 -55.74 5.14 -15.34
CA SER A 270 -56.23 5.36 -16.70
C SER A 270 -56.96 4.12 -17.29
N GLU A 271 -56.52 2.91 -16.93
CA GLU A 271 -57.22 1.68 -17.35
C GLU A 271 -58.54 1.47 -16.57
N ILE A 272 -58.56 1.82 -15.29
CA ILE A 272 -59.79 1.78 -14.48
C ILE A 272 -60.80 2.81 -15.00
N GLU A 273 -60.39 4.05 -15.27
CA GLU A 273 -61.23 5.10 -15.86
C GLU A 273 -61.75 4.71 -17.24
N ARG A 274 -60.93 4.09 -18.06
CA ARG A 274 -61.32 3.54 -19.34
C ARG A 274 -62.37 2.44 -19.17
N LEU A 275 -62.20 1.54 -18.20
CA LEU A 275 -63.16 0.49 -17.87
C LEU A 275 -64.50 1.09 -17.42
N GLU A 276 -64.51 2.12 -16.60
CA GLU A 276 -65.68 2.86 -16.14
C GLU A 276 -66.47 3.55 -17.28
N SER A 277 -65.71 4.18 -18.20
CA SER A 277 -66.29 4.95 -19.32
C SER A 277 -66.78 4.09 -20.45
N THR A 278 -66.04 3.01 -20.77
CA THR A 278 -66.45 2.13 -21.92
C THR A 278 -67.35 1.00 -21.53
N GLY A 279 -67.34 0.59 -20.26
CA GLY A 279 -68.07 -0.60 -19.78
C GLY A 279 -67.56 -1.92 -20.41
N LYS A 280 -66.38 -1.93 -21.02
CA LYS A 280 -65.81 -3.09 -21.71
C LYS A 280 -64.60 -3.62 -21.05
N VAL A 281 -64.62 -4.89 -20.70
CA VAL A 281 -63.45 -5.62 -20.13
C VAL A 281 -62.39 -5.75 -21.19
N ARG A 282 -61.13 -5.56 -20.76
CA ARG A 282 -59.93 -5.79 -21.58
C ARG A 282 -59.34 -7.14 -21.22
N LYS A 283 -59.16 -8.00 -22.22
CA LYS A 283 -58.57 -9.33 -22.04
C LYS A 283 -57.11 -9.25 -21.59
N ASN A 284 -56.32 -8.39 -22.27
CA ASN A 284 -54.90 -8.29 -22.09
C ASN A 284 -54.54 -7.03 -21.30
N LEU A 285 -53.61 -7.17 -20.33
CA LEU A 285 -52.99 -6.08 -19.62
C LEU A 285 -51.62 -5.81 -20.24
N GLN A 286 -51.37 -4.55 -20.56
CA GLN A 286 -50.07 -4.08 -21.04
C GLN A 286 -49.16 -3.76 -19.88
N LEU A 287 -47.96 -4.40 -19.82
CA LEU A 287 -46.91 -4.09 -18.89
C LEU A 287 -45.92 -3.13 -19.54
N ASN A 288 -45.63 -2.02 -18.85
CA ASN A 288 -44.76 -0.96 -19.36
C ASN A 288 -43.45 -0.89 -18.59
N ALA A 289 -42.41 -0.35 -19.23
CA ALA A 289 -41.13 -0.13 -18.61
C ALA A 289 -41.20 0.92 -17.48
N PRO A 290 -40.74 0.61 -16.27
CA PRO A 290 -40.75 1.56 -15.14
C PRO A 290 -39.71 2.68 -15.29
N ALA A 291 -38.65 2.43 -16.05
CA ALA A 291 -37.55 3.35 -16.30
C ALA A 291 -37.00 3.23 -17.72
N SER A 292 -36.28 4.26 -18.18
CA SER A 292 -35.50 4.17 -19.41
C SER A 292 -34.18 3.46 -19.13
N GLY A 293 -33.68 2.66 -20.07
CA GLY A 293 -32.44 1.94 -19.93
C GLY A 293 -32.29 0.79 -20.93
N VAL A 294 -31.38 -0.11 -20.65
CA VAL A 294 -31.10 -1.29 -21.48
C VAL A 294 -31.59 -2.56 -20.77
N VAL A 295 -32.23 -3.45 -21.48
CA VAL A 295 -32.67 -4.75 -20.97
C VAL A 295 -31.41 -5.63 -20.74
N THR A 296 -31.10 -5.92 -19.50
CA THR A 296 -29.96 -6.75 -19.14
C THR A 296 -30.30 -8.23 -19.00
N HIS A 297 -31.56 -8.52 -18.69
CA HIS A 297 -32.06 -9.89 -18.55
C HIS A 297 -33.53 -9.96 -18.98
N LYS A 298 -33.90 -11.03 -19.71
CA LYS A 298 -35.24 -11.28 -20.21
C LYS A 298 -35.60 -12.75 -19.99
N ASN A 299 -36.64 -12.97 -19.17
CA ASN A 299 -37.26 -14.29 -18.95
C ASN A 299 -38.62 -14.43 -19.66
N ALA A 300 -39.18 -13.31 -20.12
CA ALA A 300 -40.46 -13.30 -20.80
C ALA A 300 -40.38 -13.99 -22.18
N VAL A 301 -41.31 -14.91 -22.48
CA VAL A 301 -41.45 -15.60 -23.77
C VAL A 301 -42.92 -15.62 -24.14
N GLU A 302 -43.27 -15.42 -25.41
CA GLU A 302 -44.65 -15.52 -25.87
C GLU A 302 -45.23 -16.93 -25.61
N GLY A 303 -46.44 -16.99 -25.12
CA GLY A 303 -47.08 -18.24 -24.72
C GLY A 303 -46.70 -18.78 -23.35
N LEU A 304 -45.71 -18.18 -22.67
CA LEU A 304 -45.30 -18.61 -21.34
C LEU A 304 -46.37 -18.24 -20.30
N HIS A 305 -46.74 -19.23 -19.46
CA HIS A 305 -47.52 -18.97 -18.26
C HIS A 305 -46.59 -18.42 -17.16
N VAL A 306 -46.96 -17.28 -16.59
CA VAL A 306 -46.18 -16.61 -15.52
C VAL A 306 -47.01 -16.54 -14.25
N ASN A 307 -46.34 -16.67 -13.12
CA ASN A 307 -46.93 -16.52 -11.80
C ASN A 307 -46.69 -15.10 -11.24
N ALA A 308 -47.54 -14.67 -10.35
CA ALA A 308 -47.34 -13.40 -9.63
C ALA A 308 -45.98 -13.38 -8.93
N GLY A 309 -45.21 -12.28 -9.08
CA GLY A 309 -43.86 -12.11 -8.51
C GLY A 309 -42.72 -12.64 -9.38
N MET A 310 -43.00 -13.29 -10.53
CA MET A 310 -41.98 -13.77 -11.43
C MET A 310 -41.25 -12.61 -12.13
N ASP A 311 -39.91 -12.62 -12.08
CA ASP A 311 -39.08 -11.64 -12.78
C ASP A 311 -39.16 -11.87 -14.29
N LEU A 312 -39.64 -10.87 -15.02
CA LEU A 312 -39.81 -10.93 -16.49
C LEU A 312 -38.66 -10.20 -17.21
N TYR A 313 -38.27 -9.03 -16.72
CA TYR A 313 -37.18 -8.23 -17.26
C TYR A 313 -36.35 -7.61 -16.15
N LYS A 314 -35.06 -7.41 -16.42
CA LYS A 314 -34.20 -6.49 -15.66
C LYS A 314 -33.74 -5.40 -16.61
N ILE A 315 -33.95 -4.15 -16.20
CA ILE A 315 -33.62 -2.95 -16.98
C ILE A 315 -32.60 -2.14 -16.17
N ALA A 316 -31.48 -1.80 -16.79
CA ALA A 316 -30.44 -0.98 -16.17
C ALA A 316 -30.34 0.36 -16.90
N ASP A 317 -30.36 1.46 -16.16
CA ASP A 317 -29.96 2.77 -16.66
C ASP A 317 -28.43 2.87 -16.58
N LEU A 318 -27.79 2.89 -17.75
CA LEU A 318 -26.34 2.95 -17.90
C LEU A 318 -25.79 4.38 -17.97
N SER A 319 -26.61 5.41 -17.80
CA SER A 319 -26.18 6.81 -17.81
C SER A 319 -25.16 7.13 -16.70
N THR A 320 -25.18 6.35 -15.65
CA THR A 320 -24.17 6.34 -14.57
C THR A 320 -23.83 4.90 -14.26
N VAL A 321 -22.52 4.64 -14.10
CA VAL A 321 -22.01 3.32 -13.76
C VAL A 321 -21.13 3.41 -12.51
N TRP A 322 -20.99 2.30 -11.84
CA TRP A 322 -20.04 2.18 -10.75
C TRP A 322 -18.77 1.48 -11.21
N VAL A 323 -17.66 1.85 -10.60
CA VAL A 323 -16.41 1.09 -10.72
C VAL A 323 -16.05 0.63 -9.31
N GLU A 324 -16.01 -0.66 -9.13
CA GLU A 324 -15.53 -1.28 -7.89
C GLU A 324 -14.05 -1.58 -8.07
N ALA A 325 -13.22 -0.91 -7.26
CA ALA A 325 -11.78 -1.05 -7.30
C ALA A 325 -11.26 -1.56 -5.95
N SER A 326 -10.23 -2.40 -5.98
CA SER A 326 -9.60 -2.97 -4.81
C SER A 326 -8.31 -2.20 -4.49
N ILE A 327 -8.21 -1.67 -3.27
CA ILE A 327 -7.03 -1.00 -2.73
C ILE A 327 -6.47 -1.80 -1.57
N TYR A 328 -5.16 -1.72 -1.34
CA TYR A 328 -4.54 -2.39 -0.21
C TYR A 328 -4.87 -1.69 1.12
N ASP A 329 -4.83 -2.43 2.23
CA ASP A 329 -5.11 -1.94 3.57
C ASP A 329 -4.21 -0.76 3.98
N TYR A 330 -2.94 -0.80 3.63
CA TYR A 330 -1.98 0.28 3.89
C TYR A 330 -2.22 1.56 3.05
N GLU A 331 -3.05 1.52 2.02
CA GLU A 331 -3.44 2.66 1.20
C GLU A 331 -4.71 3.36 1.71
N LEU A 332 -5.47 2.68 2.57
CA LEU A 332 -6.74 3.16 3.08
C LEU A 332 -6.65 4.54 3.79
N PRO A 333 -5.59 4.88 4.55
CA PRO A 333 -5.47 6.21 5.17
C PRO A 333 -5.43 7.38 4.18
N TRP A 334 -5.10 7.11 2.90
CA TRP A 334 -5.01 8.10 1.83
C TRP A 334 -6.31 8.30 1.06
N VAL A 335 -7.28 7.41 1.26
CA VAL A 335 -8.52 7.34 0.48
C VAL A 335 -9.69 7.76 1.36
N GLN A 336 -10.52 8.69 0.87
CA GLN A 336 -11.71 9.18 1.57
C GLN A 336 -12.89 9.30 0.61
N LYS A 337 -14.11 9.13 1.17
CA LYS A 337 -15.34 9.37 0.42
C LYS A 337 -15.38 10.80 -0.13
N GLY A 338 -15.80 10.94 -1.39
CA GLY A 338 -15.89 12.23 -2.08
C GLY A 338 -14.64 12.66 -2.84
N GLN A 339 -13.49 11.95 -2.69
CA GLN A 339 -12.28 12.24 -3.47
C GLN A 339 -12.51 12.03 -4.95
N GLU A 340 -11.87 12.85 -5.75
CA GLU A 340 -11.84 12.73 -7.21
C GLU A 340 -10.91 11.59 -7.61
N ALA A 341 -11.36 10.86 -8.62
CA ALA A 341 -10.62 9.77 -9.22
C ALA A 341 -10.76 9.81 -10.74
N LYS A 342 -9.74 9.29 -11.42
CA LYS A 342 -9.75 9.07 -12.86
C LYS A 342 -9.79 7.57 -13.13
N ALA A 343 -10.50 7.19 -14.17
CA ALA A 343 -10.51 5.82 -14.67
C ALA A 343 -10.10 5.80 -16.13
N ASP A 344 -9.10 4.98 -16.45
CA ASP A 344 -8.62 4.77 -17.81
C ASP A 344 -8.96 3.34 -18.23
N LEU A 345 -9.54 3.19 -19.41
CA LEU A 345 -9.86 1.89 -19.97
C LEU A 345 -8.68 1.39 -20.82
N SER A 346 -8.30 0.13 -20.63
CA SER A 346 -7.15 -0.44 -21.34
C SER A 346 -7.26 -0.40 -22.87
N TYR A 347 -8.49 -0.38 -23.42
CA TYR A 347 -8.74 -0.35 -24.85
C TYR A 347 -8.92 1.07 -25.42
N LEU A 348 -9.05 2.10 -24.59
CA LEU A 348 -9.13 3.51 -24.95
C LEU A 348 -8.14 4.33 -24.09
N PRO A 349 -6.84 4.14 -24.27
CA PRO A 349 -5.83 4.74 -23.40
C PRO A 349 -5.77 6.29 -23.49
N GLU A 350 -6.31 6.86 -24.55
CA GLU A 350 -6.34 8.31 -24.74
C GLU A 350 -7.50 9.00 -24.00
N LYS A 351 -8.50 8.22 -23.54
CA LYS A 351 -9.70 8.75 -22.89
C LYS A 351 -9.71 8.43 -21.40
N SER A 352 -9.80 9.47 -20.59
CA SER A 352 -9.85 9.38 -19.13
C SER A 352 -11.21 9.84 -18.64
N TYR A 353 -11.85 9.04 -17.80
CA TYR A 353 -13.15 9.34 -17.21
C TYR A 353 -12.97 9.90 -15.81
N GLN A 354 -13.71 10.96 -15.50
CA GLN A 354 -13.70 11.58 -14.18
C GLN A 354 -14.81 11.01 -13.32
N GLY A 355 -14.49 10.65 -12.08
CA GLY A 355 -15.44 10.12 -11.13
C GLY A 355 -15.09 10.50 -9.70
N LYS A 356 -15.92 10.05 -8.76
CA LYS A 356 -15.72 10.31 -7.32
C LYS A 356 -15.95 9.04 -6.52
N ILE A 357 -15.21 8.90 -5.43
CA ILE A 357 -15.41 7.81 -4.48
C ILE A 357 -16.76 8.04 -3.79
N SER A 358 -17.71 7.15 -4.08
CA SER A 358 -19.06 7.22 -3.50
C SER A 358 -19.15 6.45 -2.19
N TYR A 359 -18.41 5.35 -2.06
CA TYR A 359 -18.44 4.48 -0.89
C TYR A 359 -17.13 3.72 -0.71
N ILE A 360 -16.78 3.43 0.54
CA ILE A 360 -15.67 2.56 0.94
C ILE A 360 -16.29 1.44 1.75
N TYR A 361 -16.12 0.20 1.32
CA TYR A 361 -16.71 -0.94 1.99
C TYR A 361 -16.05 -1.16 3.37
N PRO A 362 -16.82 -1.42 4.44
CA PRO A 362 -16.30 -1.52 5.80
C PRO A 362 -15.72 -2.90 6.14
N TYR A 363 -15.34 -3.68 5.14
CA TYR A 363 -14.76 -4.99 5.30
C TYR A 363 -13.59 -5.20 4.34
N LEU A 364 -12.67 -6.06 4.76
CA LEU A 364 -11.48 -6.44 4.05
C LEU A 364 -11.68 -7.84 3.44
N ASP A 365 -11.19 -8.06 2.24
CA ASP A 365 -11.02 -9.40 1.69
C ASP A 365 -9.79 -10.04 2.35
N GLU A 366 -9.99 -11.12 3.11
CA GLU A 366 -8.94 -11.77 3.90
C GLU A 366 -7.83 -12.39 3.04
N LYS A 367 -8.15 -12.83 1.81
CA LYS A 367 -7.19 -13.50 0.92
C LYS A 367 -6.27 -12.50 0.23
N SER A 368 -6.84 -11.43 -0.31
CA SER A 368 -6.12 -10.39 -1.05
C SER A 368 -5.61 -9.26 -0.15
N ARG A 369 -6.12 -9.13 1.09
CA ARG A 369 -5.89 -8.01 2.01
C ARG A 369 -6.21 -6.67 1.38
N THR A 370 -7.30 -6.63 0.60
CA THR A 370 -7.75 -5.42 -0.07
C THR A 370 -9.12 -4.98 0.45
N VAL A 371 -9.33 -3.67 0.44
CA VAL A 371 -10.63 -3.04 0.68
C VAL A 371 -11.22 -2.63 -0.64
N THR A 372 -12.48 -2.98 -0.88
CA THR A 372 -13.19 -2.54 -2.07
C THR A 372 -13.67 -1.11 -1.88
N ILE A 373 -13.45 -0.28 -2.87
CA ILE A 373 -13.99 1.08 -2.96
C ILE A 373 -14.91 1.17 -4.16
N ARG A 374 -16.00 1.92 -4.03
CA ARG A 374 -16.96 2.17 -5.08
C ARG A 374 -16.86 3.61 -5.57
N LEU A 375 -16.63 3.74 -6.85
CA LEU A 375 -16.57 5.03 -7.53
C LEU A 375 -17.75 5.18 -8.46
N ALA A 376 -18.30 6.37 -8.56
CA ALA A 376 -19.40 6.70 -9.46
C ALA A 376 -18.90 7.53 -10.64
N PHE A 377 -19.25 7.09 -11.84
CA PHE A 377 -18.88 7.73 -13.11
C PHE A 377 -20.13 8.06 -13.91
N THR A 378 -20.14 9.22 -14.53
CA THR A 378 -21.14 9.58 -15.57
C THR A 378 -20.75 8.90 -16.88
N ASN A 379 -21.74 8.37 -17.60
CA ASN A 379 -21.55 7.58 -18.81
C ASN A 379 -22.57 7.98 -19.90
N PRO A 380 -22.51 9.23 -20.39
CA PRO A 380 -23.49 9.72 -21.36
C PRO A 380 -23.41 8.98 -22.70
N ASP A 381 -22.22 8.59 -23.12
CA ASP A 381 -21.97 7.94 -24.41
C ASP A 381 -22.03 6.40 -24.33
N LEU A 382 -22.40 5.84 -23.18
CA LEU A 382 -22.47 4.40 -22.89
C LEU A 382 -21.19 3.63 -23.20
N GLU A 383 -20.04 4.29 -23.13
CA GLU A 383 -18.72 3.70 -23.41
C GLU A 383 -18.22 2.83 -22.25
N LEU A 384 -18.54 3.22 -21.00
CA LEU A 384 -18.26 2.42 -19.82
C LEU A 384 -19.31 1.29 -19.74
N LYS A 385 -18.95 0.08 -20.17
CA LYS A 385 -19.84 -1.07 -20.15
C LYS A 385 -19.58 -1.93 -18.93
N PRO A 386 -20.62 -2.36 -18.20
CA PRO A 386 -20.45 -3.30 -17.09
C PRO A 386 -19.68 -4.56 -17.52
N GLY A 387 -18.77 -5.01 -16.66
CA GLY A 387 -17.84 -6.10 -16.94
C GLY A 387 -16.46 -5.67 -17.47
N MET A 388 -16.28 -4.41 -17.87
CA MET A 388 -14.96 -3.89 -18.28
C MET A 388 -14.05 -3.63 -17.10
N TYR A 389 -12.74 -3.82 -17.32
CA TYR A 389 -11.71 -3.42 -16.36
C TYR A 389 -11.22 -1.99 -16.64
N ALA A 390 -10.97 -1.27 -15.57
CA ALA A 390 -10.46 0.08 -15.60
C ALA A 390 -9.29 0.24 -14.62
N ASN A 391 -8.25 0.97 -15.04
CA ASN A 391 -7.21 1.43 -14.13
C ASN A 391 -7.72 2.71 -13.46
N VAL A 392 -7.82 2.68 -12.14
CA VAL A 392 -8.32 3.79 -11.34
C VAL A 392 -7.14 4.50 -10.68
N TYR A 393 -7.08 5.81 -10.83
CA TYR A 393 -6.08 6.68 -10.22
C TYR A 393 -6.78 7.63 -9.25
N ILE A 394 -6.45 7.52 -7.98
CA ILE A 394 -7.02 8.31 -6.91
C ILE A 394 -5.93 9.24 -6.40
N LYS A 395 -6.18 10.54 -6.46
CA LYS A 395 -5.28 11.52 -5.87
C LYS A 395 -5.46 11.50 -4.36
N GLY A 396 -4.48 10.97 -3.65
CA GLY A 396 -4.53 10.83 -2.20
C GLY A 396 -4.56 12.17 -1.47
N LYS A 397 -4.82 12.10 -0.15
CA LYS A 397 -4.82 13.28 0.72
C LYS A 397 -3.46 13.98 0.66
N THR A 398 -3.47 15.30 0.50
CA THR A 398 -2.26 16.11 0.48
C THR A 398 -1.82 16.44 1.90
N ILE A 399 -0.54 16.19 2.22
CA ILE A 399 0.14 16.66 3.42
C ILE A 399 0.87 17.95 3.01
N PRO A 400 0.48 19.12 3.55
CA PRO A 400 1.15 20.36 3.20
C PRO A 400 2.53 20.43 3.86
N ASP A 401 3.46 21.12 3.22
CA ASP A 401 4.78 21.47 3.77
C ASP A 401 5.60 20.28 4.30
N ALA A 402 5.49 19.13 3.65
CA ALA A 402 6.22 17.93 4.03
C ALA A 402 7.68 17.99 3.53
N LEU A 403 8.62 17.64 4.40
CA LEU A 403 10.03 17.45 4.04
C LEU A 403 10.19 16.17 3.24
N VAL A 404 10.70 16.25 2.03
CA VAL A 404 10.77 15.11 1.11
C VAL A 404 12.15 14.95 0.47
N ILE A 405 12.48 13.70 0.17
CA ILE A 405 13.67 13.32 -0.57
C ILE A 405 13.31 12.28 -1.64
N PRO A 406 14.08 12.17 -2.74
CA PRO A 406 13.91 11.10 -3.69
C PRO A 406 14.14 9.73 -3.03
N ASN A 407 13.35 8.74 -3.42
CA ASN A 407 13.44 7.38 -2.88
C ASN A 407 14.81 6.74 -3.11
N GLU A 408 15.45 7.07 -4.24
CA GLU A 408 16.79 6.62 -4.62
C GLU A 408 17.90 7.12 -3.70
N ALA A 409 17.69 8.19 -2.93
CA ALA A 409 18.67 8.70 -1.98
C ALA A 409 18.80 7.84 -0.70
N ILE A 410 17.88 6.90 -0.46
CA ILE A 410 17.77 6.15 0.79
C ILE A 410 18.41 4.78 0.65
N ILE A 411 19.35 4.48 1.54
CA ILE A 411 19.88 3.14 1.72
C ILE A 411 19.07 2.45 2.81
N ARG A 412 18.35 1.39 2.45
CA ARG A 412 17.58 0.56 3.37
C ARG A 412 18.39 -0.67 3.76
N SER A 413 18.89 -0.71 4.99
CA SER A 413 19.66 -1.86 5.48
C SER A 413 18.80 -2.90 6.24
N GLY A 414 17.46 -2.80 6.13
CA GLY A 414 16.52 -3.65 6.86
C GLY A 414 16.27 -3.23 8.30
N VAL A 415 17.28 -2.75 9.00
CA VAL A 415 17.20 -2.29 10.40
C VAL A 415 17.11 -0.77 10.49
N ARG A 416 17.84 -0.06 9.62
CA ARG A 416 17.93 1.42 9.61
C ARG A 416 17.89 1.96 8.18
N ASN A 417 17.41 3.20 8.04
CA ASN A 417 17.44 3.95 6.80
C ASN A 417 18.53 5.02 6.90
N VAL A 418 19.45 5.03 5.95
CA VAL A 418 20.62 5.92 5.96
C VAL A 418 20.64 6.75 4.68
N VAL A 419 20.99 8.02 4.82
CA VAL A 419 21.21 8.95 3.72
C VAL A 419 22.58 9.58 3.89
N PHE A 420 23.30 9.80 2.80
CA PHE A 420 24.59 10.52 2.82
C PHE A 420 24.37 12.01 2.58
N VAL A 421 24.70 12.81 3.60
CA VAL A 421 24.66 14.28 3.52
C VAL A 421 26.01 14.79 3.03
N ALA A 422 26.02 15.55 1.93
CA ALA A 422 27.22 16.16 1.37
C ALA A 422 27.56 17.45 2.13
N ARG A 423 28.71 17.48 2.80
CA ARG A 423 29.22 18.63 3.58
C ARG A 423 30.18 19.55 2.80
N GLY A 424 30.43 19.22 1.53
CA GLY A 424 31.45 19.89 0.72
C GLY A 424 32.81 19.23 0.82
N ASP A 425 33.74 19.63 -0.05
CA ASP A 425 35.15 19.18 -0.08
C ASP A 425 35.31 17.64 -0.08
N GLY A 426 34.38 16.91 -0.77
CA GLY A 426 34.42 15.45 -0.84
C GLY A 426 34.03 14.74 0.47
N ARG A 427 33.44 15.44 1.43
CA ARG A 427 33.02 14.87 2.71
C ARG A 427 31.55 14.46 2.68
N PHE A 428 31.27 13.21 3.08
CA PHE A 428 29.95 12.60 3.13
C PHE A 428 29.68 12.07 4.53
N GLU A 429 28.63 12.55 5.14
CA GLU A 429 28.18 12.16 6.48
C GLU A 429 27.00 11.17 6.34
N PRO A 430 27.18 9.90 6.77
CA PRO A 430 26.06 8.97 6.88
C PRO A 430 25.14 9.42 8.00
N ARG A 431 23.87 9.59 7.70
CA ARG A 431 22.88 10.01 8.68
C ARG A 431 21.69 9.09 8.67
N GLU A 432 21.36 8.57 9.85
CA GLU A 432 20.15 7.79 10.04
C GLU A 432 18.93 8.71 10.01
N ILE A 433 17.90 8.27 9.28
CA ILE A 433 16.66 9.00 9.12
C ILE A 433 15.46 8.14 9.46
N LYS A 434 14.42 8.79 9.99
CA LYS A 434 13.08 8.19 10.10
C LYS A 434 12.28 8.61 8.89
N ILE A 435 11.90 7.63 8.08
CA ILE A 435 11.07 7.84 6.91
C ILE A 435 9.59 7.62 7.24
N GLY A 436 8.75 8.33 6.53
CA GLY A 436 7.31 8.13 6.51
C GLY A 436 6.89 7.41 5.23
N GLU A 437 5.82 7.87 4.64
CA GLU A 437 5.18 7.29 3.49
C GLU A 437 5.93 7.63 2.19
N GLU A 438 5.81 6.75 1.21
CA GLU A 438 6.20 7.00 -0.17
C GLU A 438 5.08 7.71 -0.92
N GLY A 439 5.40 8.65 -1.80
CA GLY A 439 4.42 9.42 -2.56
C GLY A 439 5.06 10.45 -3.48
N GLY A 440 4.37 11.57 -3.70
CA GLY A 440 4.75 12.60 -4.67
C GLY A 440 4.50 12.15 -6.12
N PRO A 441 4.97 12.93 -7.11
CA PRO A 441 4.81 12.56 -8.51
C PRO A 441 5.37 11.16 -8.79
N ASN A 442 4.55 10.28 -9.36
CA ASN A 442 4.89 8.88 -9.66
C ASN A 442 5.40 8.05 -8.46
N ASN A 443 5.10 8.46 -7.21
CA ASN A 443 5.60 7.83 -5.98
C ASN A 443 7.13 7.74 -5.88
N GLN A 444 7.84 8.72 -6.45
CA GLN A 444 9.31 8.74 -6.47
C GLN A 444 9.94 9.40 -5.25
N TYR A 445 9.15 9.96 -4.35
CA TYR A 445 9.60 10.68 -3.17
C TYR A 445 9.17 9.96 -1.89
N VAL A 446 9.94 10.19 -0.83
CA VAL A 446 9.65 9.70 0.52
C VAL A 446 9.59 10.90 1.46
N ARG A 447 8.58 10.92 2.32
CA ARG A 447 8.48 11.90 3.39
C ARG A 447 9.49 11.59 4.49
N VAL A 448 10.26 12.58 4.89
CA VAL A 448 11.18 12.46 6.03
C VAL A 448 10.49 12.95 7.29
N VAL A 449 10.45 12.09 8.30
CA VAL A 449 9.86 12.40 9.61
C VAL A 449 10.88 13.11 10.50
N SER A 450 12.12 12.62 10.48
CA SER A 450 13.25 13.23 11.23
C SER A 450 14.58 12.78 10.66
N GLY A 451 15.64 13.50 10.97
CA GLY A 451 17.02 13.17 10.60
C GLY A 451 17.62 14.08 9.52
N LEU A 452 16.83 14.91 8.84
CA LEU A 452 17.31 15.87 7.84
C LEU A 452 16.73 17.25 8.08
N LEU A 453 17.48 18.26 7.65
CA LEU A 453 17.06 19.65 7.61
C LEU A 453 16.77 20.07 6.16
N GLU A 454 15.90 21.07 6.01
CA GLU A 454 15.66 21.68 4.71
C GLU A 454 16.94 22.28 4.13
N ASN A 455 17.07 22.23 2.80
CA ASN A 455 18.22 22.72 2.03
C ASN A 455 19.54 21.95 2.24
N GLU A 456 19.57 20.86 3.01
CA GLU A 456 20.74 19.98 3.01
C GLU A 456 20.91 19.30 1.66
N LYS A 457 22.15 19.15 1.22
CA LYS A 457 22.50 18.40 0.00
C LYS A 457 22.70 16.95 0.34
N ILE A 458 21.98 16.06 -0.32
CA ILE A 458 22.04 14.61 -0.14
C ILE A 458 22.47 13.92 -1.45
N VAL A 459 23.07 12.76 -1.32
CA VAL A 459 23.53 11.94 -2.45
C VAL A 459 22.40 11.08 -2.96
N THR A 460 22.20 11.05 -4.31
CA THR A 460 21.19 10.23 -4.98
C THR A 460 21.77 9.13 -5.87
N SER A 461 23.09 9.15 -6.13
CA SER A 461 23.78 8.08 -6.87
C SER A 461 25.09 7.71 -6.19
N ALA A 462 25.61 6.52 -6.49
CA ALA A 462 26.85 5.98 -5.90
C ALA A 462 26.83 5.81 -4.37
N GLN A 463 25.66 5.92 -3.73
CA GLN A 463 25.50 5.82 -2.28
C GLN A 463 25.93 4.46 -1.71
N PHE A 464 25.82 3.37 -2.45
CA PHE A 464 26.29 2.04 -2.02
C PHE A 464 27.81 1.97 -1.87
N MET A 465 28.55 2.69 -2.73
CA MET A 465 30.01 2.78 -2.61
C MET A 465 30.39 3.59 -1.37
N LEU A 466 29.66 4.68 -1.10
CA LEU A 466 29.81 5.49 0.10
C LEU A 466 29.48 4.69 1.37
N ASP A 467 28.43 3.87 1.35
CA ASP A 467 28.02 3.02 2.48
C ASP A 467 29.10 1.96 2.79
N SER A 468 29.64 1.32 1.75
CA SER A 468 30.74 0.35 1.92
C SER A 468 31.99 0.98 2.56
N GLU A 469 32.39 2.15 2.09
CA GLU A 469 33.53 2.89 2.64
C GLU A 469 33.24 3.39 4.07
N SER A 470 32.03 3.89 4.32
CA SER A 470 31.61 4.35 5.65
C SER A 470 31.65 3.22 6.68
N ARG A 471 31.12 2.04 6.36
CA ARG A 471 31.16 0.87 7.25
C ARG A 471 32.59 0.39 7.53
N LEU A 472 33.45 0.45 6.52
CA LEU A 472 34.84 0.13 6.68
C LEU A 472 35.52 1.10 7.66
N GLN A 473 35.26 2.39 7.53
CA GLN A 473 35.78 3.42 8.43
C GLN A 473 35.24 3.25 9.86
N GLU A 474 33.97 2.96 10.04
CA GLU A 474 33.37 2.66 11.35
C GLU A 474 34.02 1.44 12.01
N ALA A 475 34.24 0.37 11.26
CA ALA A 475 34.88 -0.84 11.76
C ALA A 475 36.32 -0.57 12.22
N ILE A 476 37.10 0.18 11.43
CA ILE A 476 38.47 0.57 11.78
C ILE A 476 38.51 1.44 13.06
N GLN A 477 37.61 2.44 13.15
CA GLN A 477 37.53 3.30 14.33
C GLN A 477 37.20 2.52 15.60
N LYS A 478 36.26 1.58 15.51
CA LYS A 478 35.88 0.71 16.62
C LYS A 478 37.07 -0.15 17.11
N MET A 479 37.83 -0.73 16.20
CA MET A 479 39.03 -1.51 16.55
C MET A 479 40.11 -0.67 17.20
N LEU A 480 40.29 0.58 16.75
CA LEU A 480 41.29 1.49 17.36
C LEU A 480 40.83 1.92 18.76
N ALA A 481 39.53 2.15 18.99
CA ALA A 481 38.98 2.48 20.29
C ALA A 481 39.12 1.30 21.27
N ASP A 482 38.88 0.07 20.84
CA ASP A 482 39.05 -1.14 21.67
C ASP A 482 40.52 -1.36 22.08
N ARG A 483 41.48 -1.06 21.20
CA ARG A 483 42.91 -1.10 21.55
C ARG A 483 43.30 -0.04 22.57
N GLN A 484 42.75 1.18 22.49
CA GLN A 484 43.03 2.24 23.45
C GLN A 484 42.44 1.94 24.83
N SER A 485 41.34 1.23 24.92
CA SER A 485 40.75 0.81 26.19
C SER A 485 41.54 -0.33 26.86
N GLN A 486 42.24 -1.17 26.10
CA GLN A 486 43.09 -2.25 26.61
C GLN A 486 44.48 -1.80 27.04
N THR A 487 44.94 -0.60 26.66
CA THR A 487 46.27 -0.04 27.01
C THR A 487 46.22 0.89 28.21
N ARG A 488 45.10 1.08 28.90
CA ARG A 488 45.10 1.75 30.21
C ARG A 488 45.72 0.81 31.23
N PRO A 489 46.84 1.20 31.89
CA PRO A 489 47.44 0.41 32.99
C PRO A 489 46.38 0.26 34.09
N MET A 490 46.14 -0.97 34.52
CA MET A 490 45.40 -1.24 35.77
C MET A 490 46.10 -0.49 36.87
N GLU A 491 45.57 0.61 37.35
CA GLU A 491 45.95 1.16 38.66
C GLU A 491 45.65 0.09 39.70
N THR A 492 46.72 -0.41 40.28
CA THR A 492 46.68 -1.31 41.43
C THR A 492 45.91 -0.61 42.57
N PRO A 493 44.90 -1.24 43.18
CA PRO A 493 44.25 -0.64 44.34
C PRO A 493 45.24 -0.57 45.53
N ASP A 494 45.42 0.64 46.02
CA ASP A 494 46.22 1.02 47.17
C ASP A 494 45.82 0.15 48.39
N LYS A 495 46.85 -0.48 48.99
CA LYS A 495 46.80 -1.17 50.28
C LYS A 495 46.57 -0.17 51.40
N LYS A 496 45.32 0.22 51.66
CA LYS A 496 44.90 0.85 52.91
C LYS A 496 43.38 0.73 53.09
N MET A 497 42.97 -0.44 53.57
CA MET A 497 41.76 -0.61 54.39
C MET A 497 41.65 -2.04 54.87
N GLN A 498 42.60 -2.41 55.74
CA GLN A 498 42.48 -3.54 56.64
C GLN A 498 42.35 -2.96 58.05
N LYS A 499 41.12 -2.70 58.48
CA LYS A 499 40.72 -2.68 59.90
C LYS A 499 39.24 -2.43 59.98
N ASN A 500 38.55 -3.46 60.38
CA ASN A 500 37.22 -3.57 60.98
C ASN A 500 36.34 -4.56 60.24
N MET A 501 36.55 -5.85 60.54
CA MET A 501 35.50 -6.87 60.52
C MET A 501 35.28 -7.32 61.95
N PRO A 502 34.04 -7.34 62.44
CA PRO A 502 33.70 -8.10 63.65
C PRO A 502 33.50 -9.57 63.28
N GLU A 503 34.15 -10.46 64.06
CA GLU A 503 33.92 -11.90 64.11
C GLU A 503 32.41 -12.18 64.33
N MET A 504 31.88 -13.09 63.54
CA MET A 504 30.69 -13.85 63.90
C MET A 504 30.99 -15.33 63.75
N LYS A 505 30.88 -16.00 64.87
CA LYS A 505 31.02 -17.44 65.10
C LYS A 505 29.87 -18.25 64.49
N ASP A 506 30.31 -19.33 63.88
CA ASP A 506 29.85 -20.71 64.02
C ASP A 506 28.36 -21.11 64.02
N GLY A 507 28.08 -22.07 63.18
CA GLY A 507 27.16 -23.17 63.53
C GLY A 507 25.87 -23.29 62.74
N GLY A 508 25.82 -24.26 61.82
CA GLY A 508 24.51 -24.84 61.54
C GLY A 508 24.24 -25.43 60.15
N LYS A 509 24.65 -26.69 60.01
CA LYS A 509 24.00 -27.78 59.28
C LYS A 509 23.40 -27.57 57.88
N MET A 510 23.97 -28.37 56.99
CA MET A 510 23.35 -28.95 55.77
C MET A 510 21.93 -29.45 56.00
N GLN A 511 21.08 -29.17 55.10
CA GLN A 511 20.05 -30.15 54.67
C GLN A 511 19.74 -29.96 53.17
N ASN A 512 19.89 -31.10 52.49
CA ASN A 512 19.48 -31.38 51.12
C ASN A 512 18.00 -31.08 50.91
N MET A 513 17.69 -30.57 49.72
CA MET A 513 16.46 -30.99 49.04
C MET A 513 16.69 -30.93 47.53
N ASP A 514 16.96 -32.13 47.01
CA ASP A 514 16.73 -32.53 45.63
C ASP A 514 15.21 -32.68 45.38
N GLN A 515 14.88 -32.62 44.12
CA GLN A 515 13.66 -33.14 43.45
C GLN A 515 12.39 -32.30 43.55
N GLN A 516 12.04 -31.73 42.40
CA GLN A 516 10.80 -32.04 41.71
C GLN A 516 10.81 -31.42 40.30
N GLN A 517 11.25 -32.25 39.35
CA GLN A 517 10.77 -32.22 37.95
C GLN A 517 9.51 -33.07 37.89
N GLU A 518 8.70 -32.73 36.86
CA GLU A 518 7.65 -33.54 36.22
C GLU A 518 6.20 -33.21 36.57
N ASN A 519 5.51 -33.08 35.43
CA ASN A 519 4.09 -33.19 35.14
C ASN A 519 3.29 -31.88 35.07
N ASP A 520 3.07 -31.46 33.80
CA ASP A 520 1.72 -31.24 33.28
C ASP A 520 1.73 -31.13 31.74
N GLN A 521 1.74 -32.27 31.09
CA GLN A 521 1.12 -32.51 29.78
C GLN A 521 -0.05 -33.45 30.06
N HIS A 522 -1.27 -32.96 29.94
CA HIS A 522 -2.42 -33.67 29.34
C HIS A 522 -3.72 -32.84 29.50
N ASP A 523 -4.52 -32.96 28.47
CA ASP A 523 -5.93 -32.61 28.36
C ASP A 523 -6.26 -31.21 27.87
N GLN A 524 -6.53 -31.14 26.55
CA GLN A 524 -7.85 -30.74 26.03
C GLN A 524 -7.95 -30.97 24.52
N ASN A 525 -8.17 -32.22 24.16
CA ASN A 525 -9.00 -32.60 23.02
C ASN A 525 -10.39 -32.90 23.59
N MET A 526 -11.40 -32.17 23.16
CA MET A 526 -12.78 -32.55 22.87
C MET A 526 -13.76 -31.42 23.02
N GLN A 527 -14.62 -31.36 22.00
CA GLN A 527 -15.93 -30.67 21.89
C GLN A 527 -15.86 -29.22 21.35
N MET A 528 -16.32 -29.07 20.22
CA MET A 528 -17.41 -29.12 19.26
C MET A 528 -17.06 -28.19 18.08
#